data_0fb51d899d8fa7da4705dcee53ec5f11
#
_entry.id   0fb51d899d8fa7da4705dcee53ec5f11
#
_cell.length_a   1.000
_cell.length_b   1.000
_cell.length_c   1.000
_cell.angle_alpha   90.00
_cell.angle_beta   90.00
_cell.angle_gamma   90.00
#
_symmetry.space_group_name_H-M   'P 1'
#
loop_
_entity.id
_entity.type
_entity.pdbx_description
1 polymer ?
#
loop_
_entity_poly.entity_id
_entity_poly.type
_entity_poly.pdbx_seq_one_letter_code
_entity_poly.pdbx_strand_id
1 'polypeptide(L)'
;MSIASDIIRGHTDAIILARLSAGDSYGYEINKAILRKTNGRYELKEATLYTAFKRLEESGSIASYWGNEATGARRRYYAITEQGRKLSLIHISE
;
A
#
# COMPACT_ATOMS: atom_id res chain seq x y z
N MET A 1 -21.23 -8.47 2.44
CA MET A 1 -19.85 -8.51 1.98
C MET A 1 -19.31 -9.92 2.11
N SER A 2 -18.62 -10.41 1.09
CA SER A 2 -18.15 -11.79 1.14
C SER A 2 -16.87 -11.92 1.95
N ILE A 3 -16.65 -13.09 2.52
CA ILE A 3 -15.41 -13.41 3.24
C ILE A 3 -14.21 -13.24 2.32
N ALA A 4 -14.36 -13.64 1.05
CA ALA A 4 -13.29 -13.51 0.07
C ALA A 4 -12.85 -12.05 -0.13
N SER A 5 -13.80 -11.11 -0.17
CA SER A 5 -13.48 -9.70 -0.31
C SER A 5 -12.68 -9.18 0.89
N ASP A 6 -13.04 -9.60 2.09
CA ASP A 6 -12.34 -9.19 3.30
C ASP A 6 -10.93 -9.74 3.35
N ILE A 7 -10.74 -11.00 2.93
CA ILE A 7 -9.42 -11.63 2.87
C ILE A 7 -8.53 -10.89 1.86
N ILE A 8 -9.06 -10.58 0.69
CA ILE A 8 -8.32 -9.87 -0.35
C ILE A 8 -7.91 -8.48 0.14
N ARG A 9 -8.84 -7.77 0.79
CA ARG A 9 -8.56 -6.44 1.31
C ARG A 9 -7.45 -6.46 2.34
N GLY A 10 -7.52 -7.39 3.30
CA GLY A 10 -6.50 -7.52 4.33
C GLY A 10 -5.14 -7.90 3.75
N HIS A 11 -5.14 -8.76 2.75
CA HIS A 11 -3.92 -9.18 2.09
C HIS A 11 -3.28 -8.00 1.33
N THR A 12 -4.09 -7.21 0.64
CA THR A 12 -3.64 -6.01 -0.07
C THR A 12 -3.01 -5.01 0.90
N ASP A 13 -3.69 -4.76 2.02
CA ASP A 13 -3.18 -3.82 3.03
C ASP A 13 -1.83 -4.31 3.59
N ALA A 14 -1.71 -5.61 3.86
CA ALA A 14 -0.47 -6.20 4.36
C ALA A 14 0.68 -6.01 3.36
N ILE A 15 0.42 -6.21 2.09
CA ILE A 15 1.45 -6.04 1.06
C ILE A 15 1.87 -4.57 0.94
N ILE A 16 0.91 -3.64 0.98
CA ILE A 16 1.21 -2.22 0.93
C ILE A 16 2.08 -1.82 2.11
N LEU A 17 1.69 -2.23 3.31
CA LEU A 17 2.44 -1.89 4.52
C LEU A 17 3.83 -2.51 4.52
N ALA A 18 3.95 -3.75 4.06
CA ALA A 18 5.25 -4.42 3.95
C ALA A 18 6.16 -3.68 2.99
N ARG A 19 5.62 -3.24 1.84
CA ARG A 19 6.42 -2.48 0.87
C ARG A 19 6.88 -1.16 1.44
N LEU A 20 6.00 -0.44 2.15
CA LEU A 20 6.34 0.85 2.73
C LEU A 20 7.28 0.71 3.92
N SER A 21 7.31 -0.45 4.57
CA SER A 21 8.29 -0.72 5.62
C SER A 21 9.72 -0.69 5.10
N ALA A 22 9.91 -1.00 3.83
CA ALA A 22 11.23 -0.98 3.19
C ALA A 22 11.64 0.42 2.75
N GLY A 23 10.69 1.36 2.70
CA GLY A 23 10.96 2.74 2.29
C GLY A 23 9.73 3.35 1.67
N ASP A 24 9.70 4.67 1.59
CA ASP A 24 8.60 5.39 0.99
C ASP A 24 8.45 4.99 -0.48
N SER A 25 7.23 5.01 -0.97
CA SER A 25 6.95 4.58 -2.33
C SER A 25 5.72 5.29 -2.88
N TYR A 26 5.42 5.05 -4.14
CA TYR A 26 4.27 5.65 -4.80
C TYR A 26 3.45 4.56 -5.50
N GLY A 27 2.25 4.92 -5.92
CA GLY A 27 1.26 3.95 -6.40
C GLY A 27 1.75 2.98 -7.45
N TYR A 28 2.38 3.48 -8.50
CA TYR A 28 2.87 2.64 -9.59
C TYR A 28 3.87 1.59 -9.08
N GLU A 29 4.81 2.03 -8.25
CA GLU A 29 5.85 1.16 -7.71
C GLU A 29 5.27 0.09 -6.78
N ILE A 30 4.30 0.49 -5.96
CA ILE A 30 3.61 -0.43 -5.06
C ILE A 30 2.83 -1.47 -5.85
N ASN A 31 2.14 -1.04 -6.91
CA ASN A 31 1.37 -1.97 -7.73
C ASN A 31 2.27 -2.99 -8.42
N LYS A 32 3.45 -2.55 -8.87
CA LYS A 32 4.45 -3.47 -9.43
C LYS A 32 4.92 -4.49 -8.40
N ALA A 33 5.07 -4.06 -7.15
CA ALA A 33 5.47 -4.97 -6.07
C ALA A 33 4.39 -6.02 -5.79
N ILE A 34 3.14 -5.61 -5.82
CA ILE A 34 2.01 -6.53 -5.64
C ILE A 34 2.00 -7.58 -6.76
N LEU A 35 2.21 -7.12 -7.99
CA LEU A 35 2.23 -8.01 -9.14
C LEU A 35 3.36 -9.03 -9.02
N ARG A 36 4.54 -8.60 -8.59
CA ARG A 36 5.68 -9.50 -8.41
C ARG A 36 5.45 -10.52 -7.30
N LYS A 37 4.93 -10.07 -6.15
CA LYS A 37 4.70 -10.94 -5.00
C LYS A 37 3.65 -12.00 -5.27
N THR A 38 2.76 -11.75 -6.20
CA THR A 38 1.71 -12.69 -6.57
C THR A 38 2.04 -13.46 -7.85
N ASN A 39 3.27 -13.35 -8.32
CA ASN A 39 3.73 -14.00 -9.56
C ASN A 39 2.84 -13.65 -10.76
N GLY A 40 2.44 -12.38 -10.84
CA GLY A 40 1.62 -11.89 -11.93
C GLY A 40 0.15 -12.26 -11.84
N ARG A 41 -0.27 -12.91 -10.76
CA ARG A 41 -1.65 -13.37 -10.63
C ARG A 41 -2.60 -12.29 -10.16
N TYR A 42 -2.07 -11.24 -9.56
CA TYR A 42 -2.91 -10.24 -8.93
C TYR A 42 -2.43 -8.85 -9.30
N GLU A 43 -3.26 -8.15 -10.05
CA GLU A 43 -2.99 -6.77 -10.42
C GLU A 43 -4.17 -5.94 -9.97
N LEU A 44 -3.91 -4.95 -9.12
CA LEU A 44 -4.96 -4.07 -8.64
C LEU A 44 -5.25 -2.99 -9.67
N LYS A 45 -6.52 -2.73 -9.87
CA LYS A 45 -6.93 -1.55 -10.61
C LYS A 45 -6.52 -0.33 -9.82
N GLU A 46 -6.18 0.73 -10.52
CA GLU A 46 -5.73 1.97 -9.91
C GLU A 46 -6.73 2.48 -8.86
N ALA A 47 -8.02 2.45 -9.19
CA ALA A 47 -9.05 2.89 -8.25
C ALA A 47 -9.05 2.06 -6.96
N THR A 48 -8.86 0.76 -7.05
CA THR A 48 -8.81 -0.12 -5.89
C THR A 48 -7.60 0.18 -5.03
N LEU A 49 -6.45 0.40 -5.67
CA LEU A 49 -5.22 0.73 -4.97
C LEU A 49 -5.36 2.04 -4.19
N TYR A 50 -5.89 3.08 -4.84
CA TYR A 50 -6.05 4.37 -4.17
C TYR A 50 -7.11 4.35 -3.10
N THR A 51 -8.13 3.50 -3.23
CA THR A 51 -9.10 3.29 -2.17
C THR A 51 -8.42 2.68 -0.93
N ALA A 52 -7.51 1.73 -1.15
CA ALA A 52 -6.76 1.14 -0.05
C ALA A 52 -5.85 2.18 0.62
N PHE A 53 -5.18 3.02 -0.17
CA PHE A 53 -4.36 4.10 0.38
C PHE A 53 -5.19 5.03 1.25
N LYS A 54 -6.37 5.43 0.77
CA LYS A 54 -7.24 6.34 1.51
C LYS A 54 -7.65 5.71 2.84
N ARG A 55 -8.03 4.45 2.82
CA ARG A 55 -8.42 3.73 4.03
C ARG A 55 -7.27 3.67 5.04
N LEU A 56 -6.07 3.32 4.57
CA LEU A 56 -4.90 3.22 5.43
C LEU A 56 -4.47 4.58 5.96
N GLU A 57 -4.60 5.62 5.15
CA GLU A 57 -4.28 6.98 5.57
C GLU A 57 -5.27 7.47 6.63
N GLU A 58 -6.55 7.21 6.42
CA GLU A 58 -7.59 7.59 7.39
C GLU A 58 -7.42 6.87 8.72
N SER A 59 -6.93 5.65 8.71
CA SER A 59 -6.67 4.89 9.92
C SER A 59 -5.37 5.30 10.62
N GLY A 60 -4.59 6.17 9.99
CA GLY A 60 -3.32 6.62 10.55
C GLY A 60 -2.16 5.66 10.33
N SER A 61 -2.34 4.65 9.48
CA SER A 61 -1.30 3.65 9.22
C SER A 61 -0.25 4.13 8.23
N ILE A 62 -0.63 5.03 7.33
CA ILE A 62 0.29 5.63 6.37
C ILE A 62 0.03 7.14 6.29
N ALA A 63 1.01 7.87 5.76
CA ALA A 63 0.89 9.29 5.49
C ALA A 63 1.32 9.52 4.04
N SER A 64 0.89 10.61 3.45
CA SER A 64 1.24 10.93 2.08
C SER A 64 1.87 12.32 1.97
N TYR A 65 2.70 12.49 0.94
CA TYR A 65 3.31 13.77 0.64
C TYR A 65 3.63 13.84 -0.85
N TRP A 66 3.78 15.05 -1.35
CA TRP A 66 4.13 15.25 -2.76
C TRP A 66 5.65 15.21 -2.93
N GLY A 67 6.09 14.45 -3.92
CA GLY A 67 7.49 14.43 -4.27
C GLY A 67 7.93 15.76 -4.86
N ASN A 68 9.20 16.10 -4.69
CA ASN A 68 9.77 17.33 -5.22
C ASN A 68 10.50 17.03 -6.53
N GLU A 69 9.72 16.72 -7.55
CA GLU A 69 10.27 16.40 -8.86
C GLU A 69 10.65 17.69 -9.60
N ALA A 70 11.87 17.74 -10.08
CA ALA A 70 12.35 18.91 -10.81
C ALA A 70 11.72 19.02 -12.20
N THR A 71 11.34 17.90 -12.79
CA THR A 71 10.72 17.85 -14.11
C THR A 71 9.57 16.87 -14.13
N GLY A 72 8.56 17.16 -14.92
CA GLY A 72 7.41 16.28 -15.10
C GLY A 72 6.37 16.41 -14.00
N ALA A 73 5.45 15.48 -13.98
CA ALA A 73 4.35 15.48 -13.03
C ALA A 73 4.83 15.10 -11.63
N ARG A 74 4.28 15.78 -10.63
CA ARG A 74 4.60 15.48 -9.24
C ARG A 74 3.97 14.14 -8.87
N ARG A 75 4.71 13.34 -8.10
CA ARG A 75 4.22 12.06 -7.60
C ARG A 75 3.81 12.19 -6.16
N ARG A 76 2.73 11.49 -5.83
CA ARG A 76 2.30 11.39 -4.43
C ARG A 76 2.94 10.16 -3.81
N TYR A 77 3.78 10.41 -2.81
CA TYR A 77 4.47 9.35 -2.08
C TYR A 77 3.72 8.99 -0.82
N TYR A 78 3.89 7.76 -0.40
CA TYR A 78 3.29 7.25 0.83
C TYR A 78 4.40 6.72 1.72
N ALA A 79 4.25 6.97 3.02
CA ALA A 79 5.20 6.54 4.03
C ALA A 79 4.44 5.80 5.13
N ILE A 80 5.04 4.74 5.65
CA ILE A 80 4.42 4.04 6.76
C ILE A 80 4.63 4.83 8.04
N THR A 81 3.61 4.86 8.90
CA THR A 81 3.70 5.49 10.22
C THR A 81 4.13 4.45 11.25
N GLU A 82 4.40 4.89 12.48
CA GLU A 82 4.69 3.96 13.56
C GLU A 82 3.52 3.01 13.79
N GLN A 83 2.30 3.54 13.75
CA GLN A 83 1.10 2.72 13.87
C GLN A 83 1.00 1.69 12.76
N GLY A 84 1.34 2.09 11.53
CA GLY A 84 1.36 1.19 10.39
C GLY A 84 2.40 0.09 10.54
N ARG A 85 3.56 0.41 11.11
CA ARG A 85 4.60 -0.59 11.36
C ARG A 85 4.13 -1.66 12.35
N LYS A 86 3.43 -1.26 13.38
CA LYS A 86 2.87 -2.20 14.35
C LYS A 86 1.85 -3.11 13.70
N LEU A 87 1.00 -2.56 12.84
CA LEU A 87 0.00 -3.33 12.12
C LEU A 87 0.65 -4.31 11.15
N SER A 88 1.71 -3.87 10.47
CA SER A 88 2.46 -4.73 9.55
C SER A 88 3.08 -5.92 10.27
N LEU A 89 3.64 -5.70 11.46
CA LEU A 89 4.24 -6.77 12.25
C LEU A 89 3.20 -7.81 12.68
N ILE A 90 2.00 -7.37 13.04
CA ILE A 90 0.92 -8.27 13.39
C ILE A 90 0.55 -9.16 12.20
N HIS A 91 0.46 -8.57 11.02
CA HIS A 91 0.13 -9.32 9.80
C HIS A 91 1.24 -10.29 9.40
N ILE A 92 2.48 -9.92 9.63
CA ILE A 92 3.63 -10.77 9.26
C ILE A 92 3.81 -11.91 10.26
N SER A 93 3.48 -11.67 11.51
CA SER A 93 3.65 -12.65 12.59
C SER A 93 2.72 -13.86 12.45
N GLU A 94 1.68 -13.71 11.70
CA GLU A 94 0.73 -14.80 11.48
C GLU A 94 1.14 -15.65 10.30
#